data_1010a12ce63506e3571548f80c893dc6
#
_entry.id   1010a12ce63506e3571548f80c893dc6
#
_cell.length_a   1.000
_cell.length_b   1.000
_cell.length_c   1.000
_cell.angle_alpha   90.00
_cell.angle_beta   90.00
_cell.angle_gamma   90.00
#
_symmetry.space_group_name_H-M   'P 1'
#
loop_
_entity.id
_entity.type
_entity.pdbx_description
1 polymer ?
#
loop_
_entity_poly.entity_id
_entity_poly.type
_entity_poly.pdbx_seq_one_letter_code
_entity_poly.pdbx_strand_id
1 'polypeptide(L)'
;MENNIMDFLIAASVGFITWFFGGIDGLLQVLIAFSVIDYITGIIAAVLNHELSSRVGFRGIVKKVILFMFVGMAHLLDSYLPGDSGSIRAVVCLFYVVNEGISIIENADRIGVPIPKPLHNMLAKLHEMTQTVNKESEHEQQKETLSDFNRPNKTGQELAQEDSEDENYNNDNNKNE
;
A
#
# COMPACT_ATOMS: atom_id res chain seq x y z
N MET A 1 31.46 -1.44 31.64
CA MET A 1 30.55 -2.47 31.12
C MET A 1 29.34 -1.84 30.44
N GLU A 2 28.70 -0.80 30.98
CA GLU A 2 27.56 -0.09 30.36
C GLU A 2 27.90 0.51 28.99
N ASN A 3 29.05 1.16 28.84
CA ASN A 3 29.45 1.76 27.56
C ASN A 3 29.53 0.72 26.41
N ASN A 4 30.05 -0.47 26.69
CA ASN A 4 30.20 -1.51 25.70
C ASN A 4 28.85 -2.09 25.21
N ILE A 5 27.85 -2.13 26.08
CA ILE A 5 26.49 -2.57 25.71
C ILE A 5 25.82 -1.48 24.85
N MET A 6 25.97 -0.22 25.21
CA MET A 6 25.44 0.90 24.46
C MET A 6 26.03 0.97 23.03
N ASP A 7 27.37 0.86 22.95
CA ASP A 7 28.10 0.84 21.68
C ASP A 7 27.67 -0.33 20.79
N PHE A 8 27.48 -1.52 21.38
CA PHE A 8 26.97 -2.69 20.67
C PHE A 8 25.54 -2.47 20.15
N LEU A 9 24.64 -1.92 20.96
CA LEU A 9 23.26 -1.64 20.55
C LEU A 9 23.21 -0.61 19.41
N ILE A 10 24.03 0.44 19.48
CA ILE A 10 24.14 1.44 18.43
C ILE A 10 24.66 0.80 17.13
N ALA A 11 25.76 0.04 17.22
CA ALA A 11 26.33 -0.62 16.06
C ALA A 11 25.36 -1.62 15.42
N ALA A 12 24.64 -2.41 16.22
CA ALA A 12 23.63 -3.34 15.75
C ALA A 12 22.44 -2.61 15.07
N SER A 13 21.98 -1.48 15.63
CA SER A 13 20.91 -0.68 15.05
C SER A 13 21.32 -0.06 13.71
N VAL A 14 22.51 0.52 13.64
CA VAL A 14 23.04 1.09 12.40
C VAL A 14 23.25 0.01 11.34
N GLY A 15 23.80 -1.15 11.75
CA GLY A 15 23.96 -2.29 10.85
C GLY A 15 22.64 -2.79 10.28
N PHE A 16 21.61 -2.93 11.11
CA PHE A 16 20.27 -3.32 10.68
C PHE A 16 19.66 -2.30 9.70
N ILE A 17 19.71 -1.00 10.03
CA ILE A 17 19.20 0.07 9.18
C ILE A 17 19.92 0.05 7.81
N THR A 18 21.25 -0.07 7.81
CA THR A 18 22.03 -0.11 6.57
C THR A 18 21.68 -1.34 5.73
N TRP A 19 21.56 -2.50 6.37
CA TRP A 19 21.18 -3.74 5.69
C TRP A 19 19.76 -3.66 5.10
N PHE A 20 18.79 -3.12 5.86
CA PHE A 20 17.40 -3.11 5.45
C PHE A 20 17.09 -2.04 4.38
N PHE A 21 17.73 -0.87 4.47
CA PHE A 21 17.49 0.26 3.55
C PHE A 21 18.55 0.38 2.43
N GLY A 22 19.65 -0.37 2.48
CA GLY A 22 20.74 -0.25 1.52
C GLY A 22 21.65 0.96 1.73
N GLY A 23 21.62 1.54 2.93
CA GLY A 23 22.34 2.76 3.28
C GLY A 23 21.46 4.01 3.23
N ILE A 24 21.99 5.09 3.82
CA ILE A 24 21.31 6.41 3.87
C ILE A 24 21.89 7.29 2.77
N ASP A 25 21.35 7.15 1.57
CA ASP A 25 21.69 8.00 0.42
C ASP A 25 20.86 9.29 0.37
N GLY A 26 21.16 10.16 -0.60
CA GLY A 26 20.46 11.45 -0.75
C GLY A 26 18.95 11.30 -0.97
N LEU A 27 18.50 10.25 -1.66
CA LEU A 27 17.09 10.04 -1.95
C LEU A 27 16.32 9.62 -0.69
N LEU A 28 16.90 8.74 0.13
CA LEU A 28 16.33 8.35 1.42
C LEU A 28 16.32 9.53 2.41
N GLN A 29 17.38 10.38 2.40
CA GLN A 29 17.42 11.59 3.22
C GLN A 29 16.28 12.56 2.87
N VAL A 30 16.02 12.80 1.58
CA VAL A 30 14.89 13.61 1.11
C VAL A 30 13.57 13.01 1.56
N LEU A 31 13.38 11.69 1.42
CA LEU A 31 12.17 11.01 1.86
C LEU A 31 11.93 11.15 3.36
N ILE A 32 12.98 10.98 4.18
CA ILE A 32 12.89 11.17 5.63
C ILE A 32 12.49 12.62 5.96
N ALA A 33 13.14 13.60 5.32
CA ALA A 33 12.83 15.01 5.53
C ALA A 33 11.37 15.35 5.18
N PHE A 34 10.90 14.91 4.00
CA PHE A 34 9.52 15.13 3.57
C PHE A 34 8.52 14.45 4.49
N SER A 35 8.79 13.22 4.92
CA SER A 35 7.93 12.48 5.88
C SER A 35 7.82 13.19 7.23
N VAL A 36 8.90 13.76 7.73
CA VAL A 36 8.89 14.54 8.99
C VAL A 36 8.10 15.84 8.81
N ILE A 37 8.34 16.57 7.72
CA ILE A 37 7.63 17.83 7.43
C ILE A 37 6.13 17.58 7.25
N ASP A 38 5.75 16.53 6.51
CA ASP A 38 4.34 16.14 6.34
C ASP A 38 3.67 15.84 7.68
N TYR A 39 4.33 15.05 8.53
CA TYR A 39 3.78 14.74 9.84
C TYR A 39 3.58 15.99 10.72
N ILE A 40 4.57 16.88 10.76
CA ILE A 40 4.49 18.14 11.51
C ILE A 40 3.38 19.03 10.96
N THR A 41 3.33 19.25 9.65
CA THR A 41 2.31 20.09 9.02
C THR A 41 0.90 19.49 9.18
N GLY A 42 0.76 18.17 9.14
CA GLY A 42 -0.49 17.46 9.39
C GLY A 42 -0.99 17.64 10.83
N ILE A 43 -0.09 17.58 11.83
CA ILE A 43 -0.43 17.87 13.24
C ILE A 43 -0.84 19.33 13.40
N ILE A 44 -0.13 20.28 12.81
CA ILE A 44 -0.47 21.70 12.86
C ILE A 44 -1.85 21.94 12.25
N ALA A 45 -2.13 21.36 11.07
CA ALA A 45 -3.43 21.45 10.43
C ALA A 45 -4.56 20.90 11.31
N ALA A 46 -4.34 19.75 11.96
CA ALA A 46 -5.31 19.14 12.86
C ALA A 46 -5.56 19.98 14.12
N VAL A 47 -4.53 20.64 14.67
CA VAL A 47 -4.67 21.55 15.81
C VAL A 47 -5.50 22.77 15.44
N LEU A 48 -5.17 23.42 14.32
CA LEU A 48 -5.85 24.64 13.88
C LEU A 48 -7.32 24.41 13.51
N ASN A 49 -7.64 23.23 12.98
CA ASN A 49 -9.00 22.85 12.62
C ASN A 49 -9.77 22.16 13.76
N HIS A 50 -9.25 22.14 14.98
CA HIS A 50 -9.86 21.47 16.14
C HIS A 50 -10.14 19.96 15.94
N GLU A 51 -9.41 19.31 15.04
CA GLU A 51 -9.54 17.89 14.69
C GLU A 51 -8.49 17.00 15.35
N LEU A 52 -7.63 17.58 16.21
CA LEU A 52 -6.53 16.84 16.85
C LEU A 52 -7.08 15.75 17.77
N SER A 53 -6.68 14.53 17.50
CA SER A 53 -6.94 13.39 18.38
C SER A 53 -5.77 12.42 18.37
N SER A 54 -5.62 11.63 19.43
CA SER A 54 -4.60 10.58 19.49
C SER A 54 -4.70 9.59 18.32
N ARG A 55 -5.91 9.35 17.81
CA ARG A 55 -6.15 8.50 16.64
C ARG A 55 -5.55 9.12 15.36
N VAL A 56 -5.68 10.43 15.17
CA VAL A 56 -5.12 11.14 14.00
C VAL A 56 -3.59 11.06 14.04
N GLY A 57 -2.97 11.39 15.17
CA GLY A 57 -1.51 11.32 15.31
C GLY A 57 -0.98 9.90 15.13
N PHE A 58 -1.60 8.89 15.76
CA PHE A 58 -1.19 7.50 15.65
C PHE A 58 -1.30 6.99 14.20
N ARG A 59 -2.40 7.30 13.51
CA ARG A 59 -2.57 6.92 12.09
C ARG A 59 -1.47 7.52 11.19
N GLY A 60 -1.05 8.76 11.46
CA GLY A 60 0.06 9.41 10.77
C GLY A 60 1.36 8.61 10.93
N ILE A 61 1.71 8.23 12.17
CA ILE A 61 2.90 7.42 12.45
C ILE A 61 2.84 6.07 11.75
N VAL A 62 1.72 5.36 11.84
CA VAL A 62 1.55 4.04 11.20
C VAL A 62 1.76 4.13 9.69
N LYS A 63 1.21 5.16 9.02
CA LYS A 63 1.45 5.38 7.59
C LYS A 63 2.94 5.52 7.28
N LYS A 64 3.70 6.28 8.08
CA LYS A 64 5.15 6.47 7.89
C LYS A 64 5.92 5.16 8.10
N VAL A 65 5.56 4.38 9.11
CA VAL A 65 6.18 3.06 9.33
C VAL A 65 5.97 2.17 8.11
N ILE A 66 4.75 2.08 7.60
CA ILE A 66 4.42 1.27 6.41
C ILE A 66 5.19 1.76 5.18
N LEU A 67 5.27 3.08 4.96
CA LEU A 67 6.03 3.69 3.88
C LEU A 67 7.50 3.22 3.91
N PHE A 68 8.17 3.33 5.06
CA PHE A 68 9.56 2.89 5.20
C PHE A 68 9.71 1.36 5.07
N MET A 69 8.71 0.57 5.47
CA MET A 69 8.71 -0.87 5.20
C MET A 69 8.71 -1.17 3.70
N PHE A 70 7.94 -0.45 2.88
CA PHE A 70 7.96 -0.61 1.43
C PHE A 70 9.30 -0.23 0.81
N VAL A 71 9.97 0.82 1.31
CA VAL A 71 11.31 1.19 0.85
C VAL A 71 12.32 0.09 1.16
N GLY A 72 12.27 -0.47 2.37
CA GLY A 72 13.12 -1.61 2.75
C GLY A 72 12.84 -2.86 1.92
N MET A 73 11.56 -3.19 1.67
CA MET A 73 11.20 -4.31 0.78
C MET A 73 11.73 -4.10 -0.64
N ALA A 74 11.63 -2.88 -1.19
CA ALA A 74 12.14 -2.54 -2.51
C ALA A 74 13.67 -2.71 -2.57
N HIS A 75 14.40 -2.33 -1.52
CA HIS A 75 15.84 -2.57 -1.42
C HIS A 75 16.17 -4.08 -1.40
N LEU A 76 15.45 -4.87 -0.63
CA LEU A 76 15.65 -6.33 -0.61
C LEU A 76 15.37 -6.94 -1.98
N LEU A 77 14.30 -6.50 -2.69
CA LEU A 77 14.04 -6.97 -4.04
C LEU A 77 15.18 -6.63 -5.01
N ASP A 78 15.69 -5.40 -4.99
CA ASP A 78 16.86 -5.01 -5.79
C ASP A 78 18.09 -5.87 -5.50
N SER A 79 18.28 -6.31 -4.25
CA SER A 79 19.41 -7.12 -3.84
C SER A 79 19.37 -8.55 -4.37
N TYR A 80 18.17 -9.08 -4.69
CA TYR A 80 17.98 -10.45 -5.15
C TYR A 80 17.70 -10.56 -6.66
N LEU A 81 17.32 -9.45 -7.31
CA LEU A 81 17.06 -9.46 -8.76
C LEU A 81 18.37 -9.25 -9.55
N PRO A 82 18.63 -10.06 -10.59
CA PRO A 82 19.76 -9.84 -11.48
C PRO A 82 19.51 -8.58 -12.32
N GLY A 83 20.39 -7.60 -12.25
CA GLY A 83 20.31 -6.35 -13.00
C GLY A 83 20.92 -5.17 -12.25
N ASP A 84 20.59 -3.97 -12.70
CA ASP A 84 21.08 -2.72 -12.11
C ASP A 84 20.48 -2.54 -10.70
N SER A 85 21.29 -2.76 -9.70
CA SER A 85 20.90 -2.73 -8.29
C SER A 85 20.49 -1.30 -7.88
N GLY A 86 19.28 -1.14 -7.35
CA GLY A 86 18.78 0.10 -6.77
C GLY A 86 17.65 0.79 -7.55
N SER A 87 17.27 0.29 -8.72
CA SER A 87 16.24 0.89 -9.56
C SER A 87 14.83 0.82 -8.94
N ILE A 88 14.45 -0.32 -8.34
CA ILE A 88 13.12 -0.50 -7.72
C ILE A 88 13.02 0.37 -6.47
N ARG A 89 14.05 0.37 -5.63
CA ARG A 89 14.14 1.21 -4.45
C ARG A 89 14.06 2.69 -4.80
N ALA A 90 14.77 3.12 -5.85
CA ALA A 90 14.74 4.50 -6.31
C ALA A 90 13.33 4.92 -6.77
N VAL A 91 12.65 4.08 -7.55
CA VAL A 91 11.26 4.33 -8.00
C VAL A 91 10.31 4.42 -6.81
N VAL A 92 10.40 3.50 -5.86
CA VAL A 92 9.56 3.50 -4.65
C VAL A 92 9.83 4.74 -3.79
N CYS A 93 11.09 5.12 -3.57
CA CYS A 93 11.44 6.34 -2.86
C CYS A 93 10.89 7.59 -3.54
N LEU A 94 11.07 7.72 -4.87
CA LEU A 94 10.56 8.86 -5.64
C LEU A 94 9.03 8.95 -5.57
N PHE A 95 8.35 7.81 -5.70
CA PHE A 95 6.90 7.75 -5.55
C PHE A 95 6.45 8.32 -4.19
N TYR A 96 7.09 7.90 -3.11
CA TYR A 96 6.73 8.38 -1.78
C TYR A 96 7.17 9.83 -1.53
N VAL A 97 8.32 10.29 -2.07
CA VAL A 97 8.71 11.71 -2.00
C VAL A 97 7.64 12.60 -2.63
N VAL A 98 7.15 12.22 -3.81
CA VAL A 98 6.06 12.97 -4.47
C VAL A 98 4.79 12.94 -3.64
N ASN A 99 4.41 11.78 -3.12
CA ASN A 99 3.21 11.62 -2.29
C ASN A 99 3.27 12.44 -0.99
N GLU A 100 4.41 12.42 -0.29
CA GLU A 100 4.65 13.24 0.89
C GLU A 100 4.62 14.75 0.55
N GLY A 101 5.20 15.12 -0.61
CA GLY A 101 5.16 16.50 -1.10
C GLY A 101 3.73 17.00 -1.35
N ILE A 102 2.88 16.18 -1.97
CA ILE A 102 1.46 16.48 -2.16
C ILE A 102 0.77 16.66 -0.80
N SER A 103 0.99 15.75 0.15
CA SER A 103 0.40 15.82 1.48
C SER A 103 0.82 17.09 2.24
N ILE A 104 2.09 17.52 2.14
CA ILE A 104 2.57 18.78 2.72
C ILE A 104 1.81 19.97 2.15
N ILE A 105 1.57 19.98 0.82
CA ILE A 105 0.83 21.07 0.16
C ILE A 105 -0.65 21.06 0.61
N GLU A 106 -1.28 19.90 0.73
CA GLU A 106 -2.64 19.76 1.25
C GLU A 106 -2.74 20.26 2.71
N ASN A 107 -1.78 19.91 3.54
CA ASN A 107 -1.72 20.40 4.91
C ASN A 107 -1.53 21.93 4.95
N ALA A 108 -0.70 22.50 4.07
CA ALA A 108 -0.51 23.94 3.95
C ALA A 108 -1.81 24.66 3.55
N ASP A 109 -2.59 24.10 2.61
CA ASP A 109 -3.90 24.63 2.22
C ASP A 109 -4.88 24.62 3.41
N ARG A 110 -4.93 23.51 4.15
CA ARG A 110 -5.77 23.38 5.36
C ARG A 110 -5.40 24.35 6.48
N ILE A 111 -4.15 24.80 6.53
CA ILE A 111 -3.65 25.83 7.47
C ILE A 111 -3.98 27.25 6.99
N GLY A 112 -4.32 27.42 5.71
CA GLY A 112 -4.59 28.72 5.09
C GLY A 112 -3.33 29.41 4.57
N VAL A 113 -2.24 28.67 4.35
CA VAL A 113 -1.04 29.18 3.67
C VAL A 113 -1.35 29.38 2.20
N PRO A 114 -1.06 30.58 1.61
CA PRO A 114 -1.36 30.84 0.21
C PRO A 114 -0.53 29.93 -0.71
N ILE A 115 -1.20 29.05 -1.44
CA ILE A 115 -0.61 28.13 -2.40
C ILE A 115 -0.67 28.75 -3.80
N PRO A 116 0.41 28.69 -4.60
CA PRO A 116 0.37 29.15 -5.98
C PRO A 116 -0.71 28.42 -6.79
N LYS A 117 -1.48 29.17 -7.60
CA LYS A 117 -2.60 28.64 -8.40
C LYS A 117 -2.28 27.36 -9.20
N PRO A 118 -1.07 27.20 -9.82
CA PRO A 118 -0.75 25.97 -10.53
C PRO A 118 -0.75 24.73 -9.63
N LEU A 119 -0.27 24.84 -8.38
CA LEU A 119 -0.24 23.74 -7.40
C LEU A 119 -1.67 23.41 -6.91
N HIS A 120 -2.49 24.42 -6.65
CA HIS A 120 -3.89 24.22 -6.28
C HIS A 120 -4.67 23.50 -7.39
N ASN A 121 -4.46 23.88 -8.65
CA ASN A 121 -5.09 23.24 -9.80
C ASN A 121 -4.62 21.78 -9.98
N MET A 122 -3.35 21.49 -9.68
CA MET A 122 -2.81 20.13 -9.70
C MET A 122 -3.44 19.26 -8.62
N LEU A 123 -3.57 19.76 -7.39
CA LEU A 123 -4.25 19.07 -6.29
C LEU A 123 -5.72 18.77 -6.62
N ALA A 124 -6.46 19.75 -7.15
CA ALA A 124 -7.84 19.58 -7.55
C ALA A 124 -8.00 18.47 -8.60
N LYS A 125 -7.12 18.42 -9.60
CA LYS A 125 -7.10 17.35 -10.61
C LYS A 125 -6.79 15.98 -10.01
N LEU A 126 -5.81 15.91 -9.10
CA LEU A 126 -5.45 14.65 -8.42
C LEU A 126 -6.63 14.12 -7.59
N HIS A 127 -7.33 14.98 -6.87
CA HIS A 127 -8.54 14.61 -6.12
C HIS A 127 -9.65 14.09 -7.04
N GLU A 128 -9.90 14.76 -8.17
CA GLU A 128 -10.89 14.35 -9.17
C GLU A 128 -10.54 12.97 -9.76
N MET A 129 -9.28 12.76 -10.18
CA MET A 129 -8.81 11.47 -10.71
C MET A 129 -8.94 10.35 -9.67
N THR A 130 -8.59 10.60 -8.41
CA THR A 130 -8.70 9.60 -7.34
C THR A 130 -10.16 9.22 -7.07
N GLN A 131 -11.09 10.18 -7.13
CA GLN A 131 -12.52 9.89 -6.96
C GLN A 131 -13.08 9.07 -8.14
N THR A 132 -12.61 9.33 -9.35
CA THR A 132 -13.04 8.58 -10.55
C THR A 132 -12.56 7.13 -10.47
N VAL A 133 -11.28 6.91 -10.16
CA VAL A 133 -10.69 5.56 -10.00
C VAL A 133 -11.40 4.76 -8.89
N ASN A 134 -11.71 5.40 -7.75
CA ASN A 134 -12.43 4.73 -6.66
C ASN A 134 -13.84 4.30 -7.07
N LYS A 135 -14.57 5.15 -7.82
CA LYS A 135 -15.90 4.81 -8.34
C LYS A 135 -15.86 3.67 -9.37
N GLU A 136 -14.85 3.65 -10.24
CA GLU A 136 -14.69 2.57 -11.21
C GLU A 136 -14.37 1.24 -10.53
N SER A 137 -13.48 1.24 -9.53
CA SER A 137 -13.14 0.04 -8.76
C SER A 137 -14.32 -0.50 -7.94
N GLU A 138 -15.16 0.37 -7.36
CA GLU A 138 -16.40 -0.04 -6.67
C GLU A 138 -17.41 -0.66 -7.65
N HIS A 139 -17.54 -0.10 -8.84
CA HIS A 139 -18.41 -0.63 -9.90
C HIS A 139 -17.95 -1.99 -10.45
N GLU A 140 -16.63 -2.19 -10.59
CA GLU A 140 -16.06 -3.49 -11.00
C GLU A 140 -16.24 -4.57 -9.94
N GLN A 141 -15.98 -4.27 -8.68
CA GLN A 141 -16.22 -5.20 -7.56
C GLN A 141 -17.70 -5.59 -7.44
N GLN A 142 -18.60 -4.64 -7.66
CA GLN A 142 -20.04 -4.90 -7.62
C GLN A 142 -20.50 -5.78 -8.79
N LYS A 143 -19.93 -5.61 -9.98
CA LYS A 143 -20.17 -6.47 -11.15
C LYS A 143 -19.63 -7.89 -10.92
N GLU A 144 -18.44 -8.03 -10.36
CA GLU A 144 -17.83 -9.33 -10.07
C GLU A 144 -18.66 -10.11 -9.04
N THR A 145 -19.08 -9.45 -7.97
CA THR A 145 -19.93 -10.05 -6.93
C THR A 145 -21.29 -10.49 -7.49
N LEU A 146 -21.90 -9.70 -8.37
CA LEU A 146 -23.15 -10.05 -9.06
C LEU A 146 -22.98 -11.18 -10.08
N SER A 147 -21.85 -11.26 -10.76
CA SER A 147 -21.53 -12.33 -11.70
C SER A 147 -21.33 -13.68 -10.98
N ASP A 148 -20.66 -13.66 -9.82
CA ASP A 148 -20.46 -14.86 -9.01
C ASP A 148 -21.76 -15.34 -8.35
N PHE A 149 -22.64 -14.43 -7.94
CA PHE A 149 -23.96 -14.77 -7.41
C PHE A 149 -24.87 -15.38 -8.48
N ASN A 150 -24.78 -14.93 -9.73
CA ASN A 150 -25.55 -15.45 -10.86
C ASN A 150 -24.91 -16.64 -11.58
N ARG A 151 -23.77 -17.14 -11.13
CA ARG A 151 -23.15 -18.34 -11.71
C ARG A 151 -23.98 -19.57 -11.34
N PRO A 152 -24.55 -20.29 -12.29
CA PRO A 152 -25.30 -21.51 -12.00
C PRO A 152 -24.38 -22.50 -11.28
N ASN A 153 -24.86 -23.02 -10.17
CA ASN A 153 -24.14 -24.00 -9.34
C ASN A 153 -23.95 -25.29 -10.15
N LYS A 154 -22.81 -25.43 -10.81
CA LYS A 154 -22.48 -26.60 -11.65
C LYS A 154 -22.37 -27.90 -10.85
N THR A 155 -22.17 -27.81 -9.53
CA THR A 155 -22.01 -28.97 -8.66
C THR A 155 -23.26 -29.86 -8.62
N GLY A 156 -24.47 -29.32 -8.83
CA GLY A 156 -25.70 -30.07 -8.87
C GLY A 156 -25.97 -30.80 -10.18
N GLN A 157 -25.38 -30.37 -11.29
CA GLN A 157 -25.55 -31.00 -12.58
C GLN A 157 -24.54 -32.13 -12.85
N GLU A 158 -23.31 -32.01 -12.32
CA GLU A 158 -22.29 -33.08 -12.43
C GLU A 158 -22.69 -34.32 -11.57
N LEU A 159 -23.19 -34.12 -10.36
CA LEU A 159 -23.67 -35.23 -9.51
C LEU A 159 -24.90 -35.92 -10.09
N ALA A 160 -25.77 -35.21 -10.79
CA ALA A 160 -26.96 -35.83 -11.43
C ALA A 160 -26.62 -36.62 -12.70
N GLN A 161 -25.45 -36.36 -13.32
CA GLN A 161 -24.96 -37.15 -14.47
C GLN A 161 -24.24 -38.43 -14.02
N GLU A 162 -23.44 -38.38 -12.96
CA GLU A 162 -22.78 -39.55 -12.40
C GLU A 162 -23.81 -40.60 -11.91
N ASP A 163 -24.88 -40.20 -11.19
CA ASP A 163 -25.91 -41.08 -10.72
C ASP A 163 -26.71 -41.75 -11.88
N SER A 164 -26.84 -41.08 -13.03
CA SER A 164 -27.54 -41.62 -14.21
C SER A 164 -26.69 -42.61 -15.06
N GLU A 165 -25.37 -42.51 -15.01
CA GLU A 165 -24.45 -43.43 -15.66
C GLU A 165 -24.29 -44.74 -14.86
N ASP A 166 -24.28 -44.67 -13.56
CA ASP A 166 -24.21 -45.88 -12.68
C ASP A 166 -25.50 -46.70 -12.71
N GLU A 167 -26.69 -46.10 -12.84
CA GLU A 167 -27.95 -46.85 -13.02
C GLU A 167 -28.04 -47.57 -14.38
N ASN A 168 -27.46 -47.01 -15.42
CA ASN A 168 -27.48 -47.59 -16.74
C ASN A 168 -26.51 -48.80 -16.88
N TYR A 169 -25.37 -48.78 -16.15
CA TYR A 169 -24.40 -49.87 -16.14
C TYR A 169 -24.92 -51.12 -15.40
N ASN A 170 -25.72 -50.95 -14.34
CA ASN A 170 -26.30 -52.06 -13.57
C ASN A 170 -27.51 -52.71 -14.27
N ASN A 171 -28.19 -51.99 -15.18
CA ASN A 171 -29.38 -52.54 -15.85
C ASN A 171 -29.04 -53.42 -17.06
N ASP A 172 -27.88 -53.21 -17.69
CA ASP A 172 -27.43 -54.04 -18.82
C ASP A 172 -26.80 -55.37 -18.38
N ASN A 173 -26.27 -55.48 -17.16
CA ASN A 173 -25.72 -56.73 -16.67
C ASN A 173 -26.77 -57.70 -16.15
N ASN A 174 -28.01 -57.30 -15.93
CA ASN A 174 -29.09 -58.16 -15.38
C ASN A 174 -29.98 -58.77 -16.47
N LYS A 175 -29.67 -58.58 -17.77
CA LYS A 175 -30.39 -59.13 -18.92
C LYS A 175 -29.71 -60.31 -19.59
N ASN A 176 -28.55 -60.78 -19.06
CA ASN A 176 -27.75 -61.84 -19.66
C ASN A 176 -27.56 -63.07 -18.73
N GLU A 177 -28.47 -63.30 -17.78
CA GLU A 177 -28.58 -64.58 -17.07
C GLU A 177 -29.85 -65.33 -17.41
#